data_b7ba3c8e1045a9bf394eb41fc21fa15f
#
_entry.id   b7ba3c8e1045a9bf394eb41fc21fa15f
#
_cell.length_a   1.000
_cell.length_b   1.000
_cell.length_c   1.000
_cell.angle_alpha   90.00
_cell.angle_beta   90.00
_cell.angle_gamma   90.00
#
_symmetry.space_group_name_H-M   'P 1'
#
loop_
_entity.id
_entity.type
_entity.pdbx_description
1 polymer ?
#
loop_
_entity_poly.entity_id
_entity_poly.type
_entity_poly.pdbx_seq_one_letter_code
_entity_poly.pdbx_strand_id
1 'polypeptide(L)'
;DALSNVQRGSDQVGRSLANFETTALVNMLMLNPDETLKSPRVLREVGSSVMVNVHYLYDRFLETDAAPPAFVHSIWDEYVDFRQQRDADRSVSDAHSSHYGHLDEQEERFVTPELIRSCAIVGQPGDIVEQLTELEKQGLDGINFIPPVDQQYEICARFAAEVIARM
;
A
#
# COMPACT_ATOMS: atom_id res chain seq x y z
N ASP A 1 3.88 4.86 15.94
CA ASP A 1 4.87 5.13 14.90
C ASP A 1 6.01 4.13 15.03
N ALA A 2 6.39 3.45 13.92
CA ALA A 2 7.41 2.40 13.90
C ALA A 2 8.80 2.93 14.30
N LEU A 3 9.20 4.08 13.79
CA LEU A 3 10.50 4.71 14.11
C LEU A 3 10.62 5.08 15.59
N SER A 4 9.57 5.61 16.19
CA SER A 4 9.53 5.88 17.64
C SER A 4 9.66 4.62 18.48
N ASN A 5 9.13 3.49 18.00
CA ASN A 5 9.29 2.20 18.68
C ASN A 5 10.73 1.70 18.59
N VAL A 6 11.37 1.84 17.43
CA VAL A 6 12.79 1.48 17.22
C VAL A 6 13.68 2.34 18.13
N GLN A 7 13.46 3.65 18.16
CA GLN A 7 14.21 4.57 19.04
C GLN A 7 14.08 4.17 20.51
N ARG A 8 12.85 3.93 20.96
CA ARG A 8 12.58 3.54 22.35
C ARG A 8 13.26 2.21 22.73
N GLY A 9 13.24 1.21 21.82
CA GLY A 9 13.95 -0.04 22.04
C GLY A 9 15.46 0.12 22.09
N SER A 10 16.03 0.96 21.24
CA SER A 10 17.44 1.31 21.22
C SER A 10 17.89 1.97 22.54
N ASP A 11 17.10 2.94 23.03
CA ASP A 11 17.38 3.66 24.28
C ASP A 11 17.37 2.70 25.49
N GLN A 12 16.46 1.73 25.51
CA GLN A 12 16.36 0.73 26.60
C GLN A 12 17.62 -0.14 26.75
N VAL A 13 18.31 -0.40 25.65
CA VAL A 13 19.50 -1.28 25.62
C VAL A 13 20.81 -0.51 25.38
N GLY A 14 20.75 0.82 25.32
CA GLY A 14 21.91 1.68 25.07
C GLY A 14 22.57 1.49 23.71
N ARG A 15 21.80 1.08 22.68
CA ARG A 15 22.30 0.85 21.31
C ARG A 15 22.22 2.13 20.51
N SER A 16 23.29 2.49 19.81
CA SER A 16 23.29 3.62 18.87
C SER A 16 22.54 3.27 17.58
N LEU A 17 21.73 4.19 17.07
CA LEU A 17 21.07 4.11 15.76
C LEU A 17 21.81 4.91 14.66
N ALA A 18 23.03 5.40 14.91
CA ALA A 18 23.77 6.26 13.97
C ALA A 18 23.99 5.63 12.58
N ASN A 19 23.98 4.30 12.47
CA ASN A 19 24.10 3.57 11.20
C ASN A 19 22.89 2.67 10.95
N PHE A 20 21.73 3.01 11.52
CA PHE A 20 20.50 2.26 11.31
C PHE A 20 19.75 2.86 10.14
N GLU A 21 19.68 2.13 9.04
CA GLU A 21 18.91 2.52 7.86
C GLU A 21 17.47 2.02 7.96
N THR A 22 16.54 2.89 7.62
CA THR A 22 15.11 2.61 7.61
C THR A 22 14.62 2.46 6.17
N THR A 23 14.02 1.32 5.86
CA THR A 23 13.41 1.09 4.55
C THR A 23 11.96 0.69 4.69
N ALA A 24 11.11 1.08 3.74
CA ALA A 24 9.72 0.67 3.68
C ALA A 24 9.41 -0.10 2.40
N LEU A 25 8.66 -1.19 2.51
CA LEU A 25 8.02 -1.79 1.35
C LEU A 25 6.75 -0.99 1.04
N VAL A 26 6.65 -0.46 -0.17
CA VAL A 26 5.56 0.41 -0.59
C VAL A 26 4.90 -0.10 -1.87
N ASN A 27 3.61 0.13 -1.98
CA ASN A 27 2.92 0.06 -3.26
C ASN A 27 3.17 1.38 -3.99
N MET A 28 3.54 1.33 -5.26
CA MET A 28 3.83 2.54 -6.04
C MET A 28 3.30 2.43 -7.45
N LEU A 29 2.69 3.51 -7.94
CA LEU A 29 2.21 3.60 -9.31
C LEU A 29 2.40 5.01 -9.88
N MET A 30 3.16 5.11 -10.98
CA MET A 30 3.22 6.33 -11.78
C MET A 30 2.04 6.39 -12.74
N LEU A 31 1.24 7.45 -12.65
CA LEU A 31 0.14 7.71 -13.58
C LEU A 31 0.68 8.13 -14.96
N ASN A 32 -0.03 7.77 -16.01
CA ASN A 32 0.15 8.39 -17.33
C ASN A 32 -0.56 9.76 -17.38
N PRO A 33 -0.21 10.67 -18.31
CA PRO A 33 -0.69 12.06 -18.30
C PRO A 33 -2.21 12.22 -18.17
N ASP A 34 -3.00 11.35 -18.78
CA ASP A 34 -4.47 11.45 -18.81
C ASP A 34 -5.16 10.48 -17.85
N GLU A 35 -4.39 9.79 -17.00
CA GLU A 35 -4.94 8.80 -16.06
C GLU A 35 -5.40 9.43 -14.75
N THR A 36 -6.42 8.81 -14.20
CA THR A 36 -6.95 9.08 -12.88
C THR A 36 -6.89 7.81 -12.03
N LEU A 37 -7.10 7.94 -10.72
CA LEU A 37 -7.13 6.77 -9.81
C LEU A 37 -8.31 5.81 -10.07
N LYS A 38 -9.23 6.16 -10.99
CA LYS A 38 -10.32 5.29 -11.45
C LYS A 38 -10.04 4.63 -12.81
N SER A 39 -8.88 4.89 -13.39
CA SER A 39 -8.52 4.31 -14.68
C SER A 39 -8.36 2.79 -14.57
N PRO A 40 -8.83 2.00 -15.54
CA PRO A 40 -8.77 0.53 -15.47
C PRO A 40 -7.37 -0.04 -15.26
N ARG A 41 -6.33 0.62 -15.82
CA ARG A 41 -4.93 0.23 -15.59
C ARG A 41 -4.56 0.40 -14.11
N VAL A 42 -4.94 1.51 -13.49
CA VAL A 42 -4.65 1.79 -12.08
C VAL A 42 -5.28 0.73 -11.18
N LEU A 43 -6.56 0.43 -11.38
CA LEU A 43 -7.24 -0.63 -10.62
C LEU A 43 -6.57 -1.99 -10.79
N ARG A 44 -6.19 -2.34 -12.02
CA ARG A 44 -5.51 -3.62 -12.30
C ARG A 44 -4.13 -3.72 -11.64
N GLU A 45 -3.33 -2.64 -11.65
CA GLU A 45 -1.93 -2.68 -11.21
C GLU A 45 -1.74 -2.49 -9.71
N VAL A 46 -2.62 -1.73 -9.05
CA VAL A 46 -2.48 -1.48 -7.60
C VAL A 46 -3.65 -1.99 -6.78
N GLY A 47 -4.77 -2.36 -7.39
CA GLY A 47 -5.98 -2.75 -6.67
C GLY A 47 -5.78 -3.93 -5.73
N SER A 48 -5.14 -5.01 -6.19
CA SER A 48 -4.90 -6.19 -5.34
C SER A 48 -4.00 -5.85 -4.14
N SER A 49 -2.92 -5.10 -4.35
CA SER A 49 -2.00 -4.71 -3.26
C SER A 49 -2.63 -3.71 -2.28
N VAL A 50 -3.55 -2.88 -2.75
CA VAL A 50 -4.34 -1.99 -1.89
C VAL A 50 -5.33 -2.80 -1.04
N MET A 51 -6.02 -3.78 -1.65
CA MET A 51 -6.96 -4.64 -0.92
C MET A 51 -6.29 -5.53 0.13
N VAL A 52 -5.03 -5.92 -0.04
CA VAL A 52 -4.26 -6.62 1.01
C VAL A 52 -4.26 -5.85 2.33
N ASN A 53 -4.19 -4.51 2.31
CA ASN A 53 -4.27 -3.71 3.53
C ASN A 53 -5.66 -3.80 4.17
N VAL A 54 -6.72 -3.85 3.37
CA VAL A 54 -8.10 -4.00 3.86
C VAL A 54 -8.31 -5.39 4.45
N HIS A 55 -7.76 -6.45 3.81
CA HIS A 55 -7.78 -7.82 4.34
C HIS A 55 -7.11 -7.89 5.72
N TYR A 56 -5.92 -7.31 5.85
CA TYR A 56 -5.21 -7.26 7.13
C TYR A 56 -5.99 -6.51 8.23
N LEU A 57 -6.64 -5.39 7.87
CA LEU A 57 -7.47 -4.64 8.81
C LEU A 57 -8.70 -5.45 9.24
N TYR A 58 -9.30 -6.21 8.34
CA TYR A 58 -10.43 -7.08 8.65
C TYR A 58 -10.03 -8.22 9.58
N ASP A 59 -8.92 -8.91 9.29
CA ASP A 59 -8.41 -9.98 10.15
C ASP A 59 -8.10 -9.45 11.55
N ARG A 60 -7.45 -8.29 11.64
CA ARG A 60 -7.20 -7.61 12.92
C ARG A 60 -8.48 -7.23 13.65
N PHE A 61 -9.50 -6.77 12.93
CA PHE A 61 -10.81 -6.49 13.54
C PHE A 61 -11.43 -7.74 14.14
N LEU A 62 -11.39 -8.87 13.44
CA LEU A 62 -11.90 -10.15 13.96
C LEU A 62 -11.17 -10.63 15.22
N GLU A 63 -9.85 -10.38 15.30
CA GLU A 63 -9.02 -10.81 16.44
C GLU A 63 -9.15 -9.91 17.67
N THR A 64 -9.31 -8.59 17.46
CA THR A 64 -9.12 -7.60 18.51
C THR A 64 -10.28 -6.65 18.73
N ASP A 65 -11.31 -6.71 17.89
CA ASP A 65 -12.42 -5.72 17.83
C ASP A 65 -11.92 -4.27 17.67
N ALA A 66 -10.74 -4.10 17.05
CA ALA A 66 -10.13 -2.79 16.85
C ALA A 66 -10.90 -1.99 15.80
N ALA A 67 -11.22 -0.74 16.13
CA ALA A 67 -11.85 0.18 15.18
C ALA A 67 -10.97 0.37 13.93
N PRO A 68 -11.55 0.36 12.72
CA PRO A 68 -10.81 0.59 11.50
C PRO A 68 -10.25 2.02 11.42
N PRO A 69 -9.12 2.25 10.75
CA PRO A 69 -8.62 3.59 10.51
C PRO A 69 -9.53 4.39 9.57
N ALA A 70 -9.48 5.72 9.66
CA ALA A 70 -10.40 6.62 8.96
C ALA A 70 -10.46 6.43 7.44
N PHE A 71 -9.34 6.09 6.81
CA PHE A 71 -9.26 5.95 5.34
C PHE A 71 -10.08 4.79 4.76
N VAL A 72 -10.55 3.85 5.58
CA VAL A 72 -11.44 2.76 5.13
C VAL A 72 -12.89 2.95 5.57
N HIS A 73 -13.23 4.00 6.34
CA HIS A 73 -14.59 4.17 6.86
C HIS A 73 -15.67 4.20 5.78
N SER A 74 -15.37 4.74 4.60
CA SER A 74 -16.34 4.84 3.50
C SER A 74 -16.75 3.50 2.90
N ILE A 75 -15.96 2.44 3.12
CA ILE A 75 -16.20 1.10 2.59
C ILE A 75 -16.38 0.05 3.69
N TRP A 76 -16.09 0.38 4.95
CA TRP A 76 -15.86 -0.60 6.00
C TRP A 76 -17.06 -1.50 6.28
N ASP A 77 -18.22 -0.90 6.55
CA ASP A 77 -19.41 -1.68 6.92
C ASP A 77 -19.85 -2.60 5.78
N GLU A 78 -19.85 -2.09 4.54
CA GLU A 78 -20.17 -2.89 3.37
C GLU A 78 -19.14 -4.00 3.14
N TYR A 79 -17.85 -3.71 3.40
CA TYR A 79 -16.79 -4.70 3.26
C TYR A 79 -16.89 -5.81 4.32
N VAL A 80 -17.20 -5.46 5.56
CA VAL A 80 -17.42 -6.44 6.64
C VAL A 80 -18.59 -7.37 6.29
N ASP A 81 -19.72 -6.82 5.86
CA ASP A 81 -20.88 -7.61 5.44
C ASP A 81 -20.54 -8.54 4.26
N PHE A 82 -19.82 -8.02 3.27
CA PHE A 82 -19.35 -8.80 2.12
C PHE A 82 -18.46 -9.98 2.54
N ARG A 83 -17.50 -9.74 3.44
CA ARG A 83 -16.60 -10.78 3.94
C ARG A 83 -17.34 -11.83 4.76
N GLN A 84 -18.23 -11.44 5.65
CA GLN A 84 -19.00 -12.37 6.47
C GLN A 84 -19.87 -13.30 5.62
N GLN A 85 -20.47 -12.80 4.55
CA GLN A 85 -21.24 -13.62 3.62
C GLN A 85 -20.35 -14.56 2.81
N ARG A 86 -19.18 -14.10 2.39
CA ARG A 86 -18.24 -14.86 1.57
C ARG A 86 -17.50 -15.95 2.36
N ASP A 87 -17.04 -15.63 3.57
CA ASP A 87 -16.22 -16.52 4.39
C ASP A 87 -17.04 -17.68 4.99
N ALA A 88 -18.38 -17.56 5.04
CA ALA A 88 -19.26 -18.66 5.42
C ALA A 88 -19.12 -19.88 4.50
N ASP A 89 -18.70 -19.69 3.24
CA ASP A 89 -18.63 -20.72 2.19
C ASP A 89 -17.19 -21.03 1.71
N ARG A 90 -16.14 -20.39 2.26
CA ARG A 90 -14.77 -20.49 1.73
C ARG A 90 -13.72 -20.92 2.77
N SER A 91 -12.67 -21.61 2.28
CA SER A 91 -11.46 -21.88 3.07
C SER A 91 -10.60 -20.64 3.24
N VAL A 92 -9.76 -20.62 4.29
CA VAL A 92 -8.78 -19.51 4.54
C VAL A 92 -7.85 -19.28 3.34
N SER A 93 -7.48 -20.33 2.60
CA SER A 93 -6.66 -20.21 1.38
C SER A 93 -7.34 -19.44 0.26
N ASP A 94 -8.67 -19.53 0.14
CA ASP A 94 -9.41 -18.82 -0.90
C ASP A 94 -9.54 -17.31 -0.59
N ALA A 95 -9.52 -16.95 0.68
CA ALA A 95 -9.56 -15.55 1.13
C ALA A 95 -8.28 -14.78 0.73
N HIS A 96 -7.16 -15.47 0.57
CA HIS A 96 -5.84 -14.88 0.25
C HIS A 96 -5.35 -15.20 -1.16
N SER A 97 -6.16 -15.84 -2.00
CA SER A 97 -5.76 -16.31 -3.35
C SER A 97 -5.35 -15.20 -4.31
N SER A 98 -5.82 -13.97 -4.10
CA SER A 98 -5.55 -12.81 -4.96
C SER A 98 -4.47 -11.85 -4.44
N HIS A 99 -3.82 -12.16 -3.29
CA HIS A 99 -2.79 -11.29 -2.70
C HIS A 99 -1.65 -11.05 -3.69
N TYR A 100 -1.40 -9.78 -4.05
CA TYR A 100 -0.38 -9.32 -4.99
C TYR A 100 -0.45 -9.94 -6.40
N GLY A 101 -1.45 -10.75 -6.70
CA GLY A 101 -1.62 -11.38 -8.00
C GLY A 101 -2.56 -10.59 -8.90
N HIS A 102 -3.83 -10.71 -8.65
CA HIS A 102 -4.89 -10.02 -9.41
C HIS A 102 -5.97 -9.52 -8.46
N LEU A 103 -6.62 -8.43 -8.84
CA LEU A 103 -7.77 -7.92 -8.10
C LEU A 103 -8.96 -8.86 -8.31
N ASP A 104 -9.58 -9.28 -7.22
CA ASP A 104 -10.85 -10.02 -7.29
C ASP A 104 -11.96 -9.09 -7.82
N GLU A 105 -12.69 -9.52 -8.84
CA GLU A 105 -13.75 -8.73 -9.48
C GLU A 105 -14.82 -8.26 -8.49
N GLN A 106 -15.11 -9.07 -7.46
CA GLN A 106 -16.08 -8.71 -6.43
C GLN A 106 -15.54 -7.67 -5.44
N GLU A 107 -14.22 -7.56 -5.31
CA GLU A 107 -13.55 -6.58 -4.43
C GLU A 107 -13.22 -5.27 -5.15
N GLU A 108 -13.26 -5.21 -6.48
CA GLU A 108 -12.94 -4.01 -7.26
C GLU A 108 -13.73 -2.78 -6.80
N ARG A 109 -14.98 -2.94 -6.42
CA ARG A 109 -15.87 -1.87 -5.95
C ARG A 109 -15.38 -1.18 -4.67
N PHE A 110 -14.56 -1.86 -3.87
CA PHE A 110 -13.97 -1.32 -2.64
C PHE A 110 -12.68 -0.54 -2.88
N VAL A 111 -12.08 -0.65 -4.07
CA VAL A 111 -10.85 0.07 -4.43
C VAL A 111 -11.19 1.52 -4.78
N THR A 112 -11.28 2.36 -3.76
CA THR A 112 -11.59 3.79 -3.93
C THR A 112 -10.32 4.63 -4.15
N PRO A 113 -10.42 5.81 -4.78
CA PRO A 113 -9.29 6.73 -4.87
C PRO A 113 -8.70 7.15 -3.52
N GLU A 114 -9.52 7.23 -2.49
CA GLU A 114 -9.07 7.53 -1.12
C GLU A 114 -8.22 6.39 -0.56
N LEU A 115 -8.68 5.15 -0.72
CA LEU A 115 -7.97 3.97 -0.30
C LEU A 115 -6.62 3.83 -1.04
N ILE A 116 -6.61 4.05 -2.36
CA ILE A 116 -5.37 4.02 -3.16
C ILE A 116 -4.36 5.05 -2.60
N ARG A 117 -4.78 6.31 -2.38
CA ARG A 117 -3.88 7.34 -1.84
C ARG A 117 -3.35 7.04 -0.43
N SER A 118 -4.12 6.29 0.36
CA SER A 118 -3.73 5.93 1.72
C SER A 118 -2.81 4.72 1.80
N CYS A 119 -2.81 3.86 0.76
CA CYS A 119 -2.07 2.60 0.74
C CYS A 119 -0.94 2.56 -0.30
N ALA A 120 -0.80 3.58 -1.15
CA ALA A 120 0.19 3.58 -2.23
C ALA A 120 0.78 4.98 -2.45
N ILE A 121 2.04 5.01 -2.87
CA ILE A 121 2.68 6.21 -3.44
C ILE A 121 2.19 6.29 -4.89
N VAL A 122 1.36 7.28 -5.21
CA VAL A 122 0.68 7.34 -6.51
C VAL A 122 0.55 8.76 -7.00
N GLY A 123 0.78 8.95 -8.30
CA GLY A 123 0.63 10.26 -8.95
C GLY A 123 1.45 10.37 -10.22
N GLN A 124 1.51 11.58 -10.78
CA GLN A 124 2.47 11.91 -11.81
C GLN A 124 3.90 11.88 -11.23
N PRO A 125 4.95 11.77 -12.03
CA PRO A 125 6.33 11.70 -11.52
C PRO A 125 6.68 12.81 -10.52
N GLY A 126 6.21 14.04 -10.73
CA GLY A 126 6.40 15.14 -9.77
C GLY A 126 5.75 14.89 -8.42
N ASP A 127 4.52 14.38 -8.41
CA ASP A 127 3.80 14.06 -7.17
C ASP A 127 4.52 12.94 -6.38
N ILE A 128 5.12 11.99 -7.10
CA ILE A 128 5.90 10.91 -6.47
C ILE A 128 7.17 11.44 -5.82
N VAL A 129 7.90 12.33 -6.51
CA VAL A 129 9.08 13.01 -5.94
C VAL A 129 8.70 13.75 -4.66
N GLU A 130 7.61 14.51 -4.65
CA GLU A 130 7.14 15.22 -3.45
C GLU A 130 6.81 14.26 -2.30
N GLN A 131 6.09 13.18 -2.57
CA GLN A 131 5.75 12.16 -1.57
C GLN A 131 7.01 11.48 -0.99
N LEU A 132 7.97 11.11 -1.84
CA LEU A 132 9.22 10.50 -1.41
C LEU A 132 10.09 11.47 -0.58
N THR A 133 10.18 12.73 -1.02
CA THR A 133 10.89 13.78 -0.28
C THR A 133 10.27 14.01 1.10
N GLU A 134 8.95 13.93 1.22
CA GLU A 134 8.29 14.05 2.52
C GLU A 134 8.57 12.87 3.43
N LEU A 135 8.60 11.63 2.89
CA LEU A 135 8.97 10.43 3.64
C LEU A 135 10.44 10.48 4.11
N GLU A 136 11.36 10.98 3.27
CA GLU A 136 12.75 11.20 3.62
C GLU A 136 12.88 12.17 4.81
N LYS A 137 12.17 13.32 4.78
CA LYS A 137 12.13 14.26 5.92
C LYS A 137 11.60 13.65 7.20
N GLN A 138 10.72 12.65 7.10
CA GLN A 138 10.21 11.89 8.25
C GLN A 138 11.16 10.80 8.74
N GLY A 139 12.32 10.64 8.11
CA GLY A 139 13.38 9.73 8.54
C GLY A 139 13.36 8.38 7.82
N LEU A 140 12.77 8.29 6.63
CA LEU A 140 12.87 7.11 5.79
C LEU A 140 14.09 7.24 4.86
N ASP A 141 15.03 6.28 4.93
CA ASP A 141 16.25 6.28 4.13
C ASP A 141 16.08 5.63 2.75
N GLY A 142 15.10 4.76 2.61
CA GLY A 142 14.87 4.06 1.34
C GLY A 142 13.50 3.43 1.21
N ILE A 143 13.14 3.12 -0.04
CA ILE A 143 11.94 2.36 -0.37
C ILE A 143 12.28 1.09 -1.15
N ASN A 144 11.46 0.08 -0.96
CA ASN A 144 11.38 -1.09 -1.82
C ASN A 144 9.96 -1.14 -2.39
N PHE A 145 9.82 -1.34 -3.68
CA PHE A 145 8.51 -1.55 -4.29
C PHE A 145 8.55 -2.76 -5.24
N ILE A 146 7.40 -3.39 -5.42
CA ILE A 146 7.23 -4.57 -6.28
C ILE A 146 6.38 -4.13 -7.49
N PRO A 147 7.00 -3.91 -8.65
CA PRO A 147 6.25 -3.61 -9.87
C PRO A 147 5.58 -4.88 -10.42
N PRO A 148 4.48 -4.76 -11.18
CA PRO A 148 3.90 -5.87 -11.93
C PRO A 148 4.94 -6.58 -12.80
N VAL A 149 4.94 -7.92 -12.77
CA VAL A 149 6.00 -8.75 -13.40
C VAL A 149 6.16 -8.48 -14.89
N ASP A 150 5.04 -8.31 -15.60
CA ASP A 150 5.02 -8.14 -17.06
C ASP A 150 5.62 -6.78 -17.50
N GLN A 151 5.67 -5.79 -16.59
CA GLN A 151 6.08 -4.40 -16.89
C GLN A 151 7.24 -3.92 -16.02
N GLN A 152 7.84 -4.81 -15.23
CA GLN A 152 8.85 -4.44 -14.24
C GLN A 152 10.02 -3.63 -14.81
N TYR A 153 10.53 -4.01 -15.98
CA TYR A 153 11.66 -3.31 -16.61
C TYR A 153 11.29 -1.90 -17.09
N GLU A 154 10.11 -1.75 -17.69
CA GLU A 154 9.62 -0.45 -18.15
C GLU A 154 9.34 0.47 -16.95
N ILE A 155 8.69 -0.04 -15.91
CA ILE A 155 8.41 0.73 -14.69
C ILE A 155 9.70 1.16 -14.01
N CYS A 156 10.68 0.26 -13.86
CA CYS A 156 11.97 0.61 -13.26
C CYS A 156 12.74 1.64 -14.09
N ALA A 157 12.78 1.49 -15.42
CA ALA A 157 13.44 2.44 -16.30
C ALA A 157 12.78 3.82 -16.24
N ARG A 158 11.45 3.87 -16.25
CA ARG A 158 10.68 5.10 -16.14
C ARG A 158 10.87 5.75 -14.77
N PHE A 159 10.84 4.97 -13.70
CA PHE A 159 11.10 5.46 -12.34
C PHE A 159 12.49 6.07 -12.20
N ALA A 160 13.51 5.42 -12.75
CA ALA A 160 14.87 5.95 -12.75
C ALA A 160 14.95 7.29 -13.50
N ALA A 161 14.35 7.39 -14.68
CA ALA A 161 14.44 8.57 -15.54
C ALA A 161 13.57 9.76 -15.06
N GLU A 162 12.37 9.48 -14.52
CA GLU A 162 11.38 10.51 -14.25
C GLU A 162 11.26 10.86 -12.76
N VAL A 163 11.75 10.00 -11.85
CA VAL A 163 11.72 10.22 -10.40
C VAL A 163 13.14 10.34 -9.83
N ILE A 164 13.97 9.28 -9.89
CA ILE A 164 15.30 9.31 -9.27
C ILE A 164 16.16 10.46 -9.83
N ALA A 165 16.10 10.69 -11.15
CA ALA A 165 16.86 11.78 -11.77
C ALA A 165 16.44 13.20 -11.32
N ARG A 166 15.36 13.33 -10.54
CA ARG A 166 14.83 14.61 -10.01
C ARG A 166 14.95 14.74 -8.49
N MET A 167 15.36 13.70 -7.81
CA MET A 167 15.68 13.70 -6.39
C MET A 167 17.14 14.10 -6.16
#